data_b2fc3f1c8156c06dc3925063d8f187f4
#
_entry.id   b2fc3f1c8156c06dc3925063d8f187f4
#
_cell.length_a   1.000
_cell.length_b   1.000
_cell.length_c   1.000
_cell.angle_alpha   90.00
_cell.angle_beta   90.00
_cell.angle_gamma   90.00
#
_symmetry.space_group_name_H-M   'P 1'
#
loop_
_entity.id
_entity.type
_entity.pdbx_description
1 polymer ?
#
loop_
_entity_poly.entity_id
_entity_poly.type
_entity_poly.pdbx_seq_one_letter_code
_entity_poly.pdbx_strand_id
1 'polypeptide(L)'
;MIEVSLQVRPAIPQDQHQIANLMFFESHVHRHLDWRAPLEWLGSPNYWVVEDNGRIMAALACPQDTAGVAWVRLFAHARQLPLDDAWTFLWRTAQKNIEKQGGATVALIAMQQWLSDLLIRNDFVHNLDIIMLEWKGINAPQPLPVDGVKVRAMQADDLEVVAELDAFAFSPLWQNPLDALEKALPQATAATVAEDARGLVGYQISTANPFGAHLARLAVRPDAQRRGLGSLIVADLIQRLKNKGVARLTVNTQSDNHASLALYRKMGFVLTGEKFPVYSFSVPPSD
;
A
#
# COMPACT_ATOMS: atom_id res chain seq x y z
N MET A 1 35.07 28.03 3.55
CA MET A 1 34.34 26.78 3.43
C MET A 1 33.15 26.89 4.39
N ILE A 2 31.93 26.87 3.90
CA ILE A 2 30.75 26.77 4.78
C ILE A 2 30.76 25.34 5.31
N GLU A 3 30.95 25.21 6.61
CA GLU A 3 30.86 23.90 7.28
C GLU A 3 29.42 23.41 7.09
N VAL A 4 29.23 22.37 6.29
CA VAL A 4 27.91 21.77 6.07
C VAL A 4 27.53 21.07 7.36
N SER A 5 26.62 21.66 8.13
CA SER A 5 26.15 21.13 9.41
C SER A 5 24.93 20.21 9.17
N LEU A 6 25.14 19.10 8.42
CA LEU A 6 24.09 18.11 8.22
C LEU A 6 23.76 17.41 9.55
N GLN A 7 22.51 17.52 9.96
CA GLN A 7 21.99 16.86 11.15
C GLN A 7 20.80 15.96 10.77
N VAL A 8 20.81 14.72 11.28
CA VAL A 8 19.63 13.85 11.21
C VAL A 8 18.84 13.97 12.51
N ARG A 9 17.55 14.24 12.38
CA ARG A 9 16.63 14.34 13.51
C ARG A 9 15.25 13.76 13.19
N PRO A 10 14.42 13.46 14.19
CA PRO A 10 13.01 13.13 13.96
C PRO A 10 12.28 14.25 13.21
N ALA A 11 11.40 13.89 12.31
CA ALA A 11 10.48 14.83 11.67
C ALA A 11 9.39 15.25 12.66
N ILE A 12 9.07 16.53 12.69
CA ILE A 12 8.05 17.10 13.55
C ILE A 12 6.93 17.76 12.70
N PRO A 13 5.72 17.99 13.23
CA PRO A 13 4.62 18.59 12.47
C PRO A 13 4.98 19.91 11.77
N GLN A 14 5.88 20.71 12.33
CA GLN A 14 6.36 21.97 11.76
C GLN A 14 7.14 21.80 10.47
N ASP A 15 7.67 20.59 10.21
CA ASP A 15 8.41 20.28 8.99
C ASP A 15 7.50 20.05 7.77
N GLN A 16 6.19 19.96 7.98
CA GLN A 16 5.20 19.62 6.97
C GLN A 16 5.38 20.40 5.67
N HIS A 17 5.56 21.72 5.75
CA HIS A 17 5.68 22.57 4.58
C HIS A 17 6.97 22.31 3.79
N GLN A 18 8.10 22.13 4.48
CA GLN A 18 9.39 21.86 3.82
C GLN A 18 9.41 20.46 3.20
N ILE A 19 8.84 19.44 3.89
CA ILE A 19 8.73 18.09 3.34
C ILE A 19 7.78 18.07 2.14
N ALA A 20 6.66 18.80 2.19
CA ALA A 20 5.76 18.95 1.05
C ALA A 20 6.49 19.55 -0.17
N ASN A 21 7.34 20.55 0.04
CA ASN A 21 8.15 21.14 -1.01
C ASN A 21 9.13 20.13 -1.63
N LEU A 22 9.83 19.31 -0.82
CA LEU A 22 10.64 18.21 -1.35
C LEU A 22 9.81 17.26 -2.21
N MET A 23 8.65 16.87 -1.71
CA MET A 23 7.75 15.96 -2.43
C MET A 23 7.23 16.52 -3.76
N PHE A 24 7.12 17.83 -3.88
CA PHE A 24 6.53 18.47 -5.06
C PHE A 24 7.56 18.91 -6.10
N PHE A 25 8.72 19.39 -5.66
CA PHE A 25 9.68 20.02 -6.55
C PHE A 25 10.90 19.19 -6.90
N GLU A 26 11.17 18.09 -6.16
CA GLU A 26 12.35 17.28 -6.41
C GLU A 26 12.03 16.06 -7.30
N SER A 27 13.06 15.57 -8.01
CA SER A 27 12.90 14.51 -9.01
C SER A 27 12.95 13.09 -8.42
N HIS A 28 13.71 12.91 -7.33
CA HIS A 28 13.83 11.61 -6.66
C HIS A 28 12.91 11.58 -5.45
N VAL A 29 11.66 11.23 -5.71
CA VAL A 29 10.62 11.13 -4.68
C VAL A 29 9.93 9.78 -4.80
N HIS A 30 10.04 8.99 -3.74
CA HIS A 30 9.22 7.81 -3.52
C HIS A 30 8.07 8.16 -2.60
N ARG A 31 6.85 7.80 -3.01
CA ARG A 31 5.64 7.83 -2.17
C ARG A 31 4.99 6.47 -2.25
N HIS A 32 4.83 5.85 -1.11
CA HIS A 32 4.05 4.60 -1.06
C HIS A 32 2.58 4.89 -1.40
N LEU A 33 1.97 3.98 -2.15
CA LEU A 33 0.53 4.02 -2.41
C LEU A 33 -0.20 3.51 -1.16
N ASP A 34 -0.79 4.42 -0.42
CA ASP A 34 -1.43 4.16 0.87
C ASP A 34 -2.71 4.99 1.00
N TRP A 35 -3.58 4.59 1.93
CA TRP A 35 -4.76 5.35 2.34
C TRP A 35 -4.42 6.61 3.14
N ARG A 36 -3.21 6.66 3.72
CA ARG A 36 -2.61 7.82 4.37
C ARG A 36 -1.66 8.55 3.44
N ALA A 37 -1.79 9.86 3.35
CA ALA A 37 -0.77 10.67 2.69
C ALA A 37 0.54 10.64 3.51
N PRO A 38 1.74 10.73 2.87
CA PRO A 38 3.01 10.68 3.59
C PRO A 38 3.15 11.69 4.72
N LEU A 39 2.51 12.85 4.62
CA LEU A 39 2.54 13.89 5.66
C LEU A 39 1.66 13.57 6.87
N GLU A 40 0.68 12.68 6.75
CA GLU A 40 -0.14 12.22 7.89
C GLU A 40 0.64 11.31 8.85
N TRP A 41 1.82 10.86 8.45
CA TRP A 41 2.74 10.09 9.29
C TRP A 41 3.69 10.96 10.12
N LEU A 42 3.64 12.30 9.98
CA LEU A 42 4.48 13.20 10.78
C LEU A 42 4.21 13.00 12.29
N GLY A 43 5.31 12.91 13.03
CA GLY A 43 5.28 12.62 14.46
C GLY A 43 5.23 11.11 14.79
N SER A 44 5.06 10.22 13.81
CA SER A 44 5.20 8.78 14.04
C SER A 44 6.67 8.38 14.22
N PRO A 45 6.94 7.27 14.92
CA PRO A 45 8.28 6.69 14.98
C PRO A 45 8.83 6.41 13.58
N ASN A 46 10.15 6.52 13.41
CA ASN A 46 10.85 6.30 12.13
C ASN A 46 10.44 7.25 11.00
N TYR A 47 10.09 8.48 11.34
CA TYR A 47 10.05 9.57 10.39
C TYR A 47 11.23 10.50 10.67
N TRP A 48 12.19 10.55 9.75
CA TRP A 48 13.48 11.23 9.90
C TRP A 48 13.67 12.27 8.81
N VAL A 49 14.38 13.34 9.14
CA VAL A 49 14.83 14.35 8.19
C VAL A 49 16.34 14.60 8.31
N VAL A 50 16.96 14.96 7.20
CA VAL A 50 18.29 15.56 7.16
C VAL A 50 18.09 17.06 7.07
N GLU A 51 18.65 17.80 8.01
CA GLU A 51 18.59 19.26 8.08
C GLU A 51 19.97 19.88 7.88
N ASP A 52 20.02 20.98 7.13
CA ASP A 52 21.16 21.84 7.00
C ASP A 52 20.74 23.30 7.26
N ASN A 53 21.22 23.90 8.37
CA ASN A 53 20.94 25.28 8.76
C ASN A 53 19.44 25.67 8.71
N GLY A 54 18.57 24.82 9.26
CA GLY A 54 17.11 25.03 9.31
C GLY A 54 16.36 24.67 8.01
N ARG A 55 17.08 24.17 6.99
CA ARG A 55 16.50 23.69 5.75
C ARG A 55 16.49 22.16 5.70
N ILE A 56 15.33 21.56 5.41
CA ILE A 56 15.23 20.12 5.21
C ILE A 56 15.76 19.74 3.83
N MET A 57 16.79 18.90 3.83
CA MET A 57 17.49 18.43 2.65
C MET A 57 17.03 17.04 2.21
N ALA A 58 16.51 16.22 3.12
CA ALA A 58 15.94 14.91 2.80
C ALA A 58 14.97 14.46 3.89
N ALA A 59 14.07 13.54 3.54
CA ALA A 59 13.10 12.95 4.45
C ALA A 59 12.90 11.46 4.14
N LEU A 60 12.75 10.65 5.20
CA LEU A 60 12.42 9.23 5.14
C LEU A 60 11.36 8.92 6.18
N ALA A 61 10.24 8.33 5.78
CA ALA A 61 9.22 7.80 6.67
C ALA A 61 9.09 6.29 6.48
N CYS A 62 9.36 5.51 7.52
CA CYS A 62 9.15 4.07 7.55
C CYS A 62 8.62 3.60 8.92
N PRO A 63 7.42 4.07 9.30
CA PRO A 63 6.79 3.65 10.55
C PRO A 63 6.41 2.17 10.51
N GLN A 64 6.42 1.53 11.67
CA GLN A 64 5.80 0.21 11.85
C GLN A 64 4.31 0.43 12.16
N ASP A 65 3.44 0.10 11.24
CA ASP A 65 1.98 0.11 11.40
C ASP A 65 1.40 -1.29 11.66
N THR A 66 2.16 -2.31 11.35
CA THR A 66 1.91 -3.70 11.72
C THR A 66 3.14 -4.24 12.47
N ALA A 67 2.93 -5.04 13.51
CA ALA A 67 4.01 -5.58 14.30
C ALA A 67 5.05 -6.32 13.43
N GLY A 68 6.31 -5.92 13.54
CA GLY A 68 7.41 -6.50 12.77
C GLY A 68 7.44 -6.15 11.28
N VAL A 69 6.62 -5.19 10.84
CA VAL A 69 6.57 -4.73 9.44
C VAL A 69 6.63 -3.20 9.38
N ALA A 70 7.46 -2.68 8.49
CA ALA A 70 7.52 -1.26 8.18
C ALA A 70 7.52 -1.05 6.65
N TRP A 71 6.63 -0.22 6.14
CA TRP A 71 6.71 0.24 4.76
C TRP A 71 7.41 1.59 4.68
N VAL A 72 8.32 1.76 3.73
CA VAL A 72 8.81 3.11 3.42
C VAL A 72 7.69 3.88 2.77
N ARG A 73 7.09 4.79 3.54
CA ARG A 73 5.96 5.63 3.13
C ARG A 73 6.39 6.83 2.31
N LEU A 74 7.59 7.33 2.59
CA LEU A 74 8.21 8.45 1.88
C LEU A 74 9.72 8.28 1.87
N PHE A 75 10.34 8.57 0.73
CA PHE A 75 11.73 9.01 0.63
C PHE A 75 11.81 10.13 -0.39
N ALA A 76 12.41 11.23 0.00
CA ALA A 76 12.65 12.39 -0.87
C ALA A 76 13.93 13.10 -0.47
N HIS A 77 14.66 13.67 -1.42
CA HIS A 77 15.83 14.48 -1.14
C HIS A 77 15.95 15.66 -2.09
N ALA A 78 16.54 16.75 -1.59
CA ALA A 78 16.89 17.91 -2.38
C ALA A 78 18.10 17.58 -3.28
N ARG A 79 18.09 18.04 -4.52
CA ARG A 79 19.17 17.81 -5.50
C ARG A 79 20.56 18.27 -5.06
N GLN A 80 20.64 19.17 -4.05
CA GLN A 80 21.89 19.64 -3.47
C GLN A 80 22.56 18.63 -2.53
N LEU A 81 21.82 17.65 -2.04
CA LEU A 81 22.34 16.53 -1.26
C LEU A 81 22.38 15.30 -2.16
N PRO A 82 23.55 14.66 -2.39
CA PRO A 82 23.62 13.44 -3.20
C PRO A 82 22.68 12.35 -2.73
N LEU A 83 22.07 11.61 -3.67
CA LEU A 83 21.07 10.57 -3.40
C LEU A 83 21.58 9.52 -2.40
N ASP A 84 22.80 9.00 -2.62
CA ASP A 84 23.37 7.93 -1.79
C ASP A 84 23.70 8.45 -0.37
N ASP A 85 24.10 9.71 -0.23
CA ASP A 85 24.34 10.36 1.06
C ASP A 85 23.01 10.54 1.82
N ALA A 86 22.00 11.11 1.15
CA ALA A 86 20.66 11.30 1.73
C ALA A 86 20.07 9.98 2.25
N TRP A 87 20.16 8.93 1.42
CA TRP A 87 19.71 7.60 1.81
C TRP A 87 20.51 7.05 2.99
N THR A 88 21.84 7.11 2.93
CA THR A 88 22.72 6.57 3.96
C THR A 88 22.47 7.19 5.33
N PHE A 89 22.34 8.54 5.40
CA PHE A 89 22.07 9.22 6.66
C PHE A 89 20.74 8.80 7.28
N LEU A 90 19.68 8.79 6.46
CA LEU A 90 18.32 8.49 6.92
C LEU A 90 18.14 7.00 7.21
N TRP A 91 18.62 6.14 6.32
CA TRP A 91 18.44 4.68 6.44
C TRP A 91 19.18 4.10 7.64
N ARG A 92 20.44 4.50 7.84
CA ARG A 92 21.21 4.06 9.05
C ARG A 92 20.52 4.46 10.36
N THR A 93 19.91 5.65 10.38
CA THR A 93 19.19 6.14 11.56
C THR A 93 17.92 5.36 11.78
N ALA A 94 17.13 5.14 10.72
CA ALA A 94 15.92 4.35 10.76
C ALA A 94 16.19 2.90 11.17
N GLN A 95 17.22 2.25 10.59
CA GLN A 95 17.65 0.90 10.94
C GLN A 95 17.92 0.76 12.44
N LYS A 96 18.79 1.61 12.99
CA LYS A 96 19.13 1.59 14.42
C LYS A 96 17.91 1.76 15.33
N ASN A 97 16.93 2.55 14.89
CA ASN A 97 15.73 2.74 15.68
C ASN A 97 14.78 1.52 15.57
N ILE A 98 14.66 0.92 14.39
CA ILE A 98 13.89 -0.32 14.16
C ILE A 98 14.51 -1.49 14.97
N GLU A 99 15.83 -1.63 14.98
CA GLU A 99 16.56 -2.61 15.82
C GLU A 99 16.16 -2.49 17.29
N LYS A 100 16.19 -1.26 17.84
CA LYS A 100 15.78 -0.97 19.23
C LYS A 100 14.30 -1.24 19.52
N GLN A 101 13.45 -1.21 18.49
CA GLN A 101 12.02 -1.48 18.60
C GLN A 101 11.66 -2.97 18.41
N GLY A 102 12.66 -3.86 18.38
CA GLY A 102 12.45 -5.30 18.26
C GLY A 102 12.60 -5.83 16.83
N GLY A 103 13.14 -5.01 15.92
CA GLY A 103 13.35 -5.41 14.52
C GLY A 103 12.09 -5.34 13.68
N ALA A 104 12.25 -5.39 12.36
CA ALA A 104 11.14 -5.48 11.41
C ALA A 104 11.64 -5.89 10.01
N THR A 105 10.72 -6.39 9.18
CA THR A 105 10.88 -6.41 7.73
C THR A 105 10.49 -5.04 7.17
N VAL A 106 11.45 -4.32 6.58
CA VAL A 106 11.21 -3.05 5.91
C VAL A 106 11.00 -3.30 4.43
N ALA A 107 9.88 -2.81 3.86
CA ALA A 107 9.51 -3.07 2.48
C ALA A 107 9.27 -1.79 1.67
N LEU A 108 9.46 -1.89 0.36
CA LEU A 108 9.17 -0.86 -0.64
C LEU A 108 8.65 -1.48 -1.93
N ILE A 109 7.76 -0.75 -2.60
CA ILE A 109 7.40 -1.01 -4.00
C ILE A 109 8.13 0.02 -4.85
N ALA A 110 9.09 -0.41 -5.66
CA ALA A 110 9.85 0.51 -6.50
C ALA A 110 9.09 0.81 -7.79
N MET A 111 8.55 2.02 -7.91
CA MET A 111 7.82 2.48 -9.09
C MET A 111 8.72 3.15 -10.13
N GLN A 112 9.98 3.38 -9.81
CA GLN A 112 10.96 4.07 -10.66
C GLN A 112 12.31 3.36 -10.60
N GLN A 113 13.03 3.33 -11.72
CA GLN A 113 14.28 2.59 -11.85
C GLN A 113 15.36 3.06 -10.87
N TRP A 114 15.50 4.40 -10.65
CA TRP A 114 16.49 4.93 -9.72
C TRP A 114 16.34 4.37 -8.29
N LEU A 115 15.08 4.12 -7.87
CA LEU A 115 14.81 3.55 -6.56
C LEU A 115 15.22 2.08 -6.49
N SER A 116 14.91 1.29 -7.53
CA SER A 116 15.38 -0.10 -7.61
C SER A 116 16.90 -0.18 -7.51
N ASP A 117 17.61 0.67 -8.27
CA ASP A 117 19.08 0.72 -8.27
C ASP A 117 19.62 1.12 -6.89
N LEU A 118 18.98 2.09 -6.22
CA LEU A 118 19.34 2.49 -4.86
C LEU A 118 19.16 1.35 -3.86
N LEU A 119 18.03 0.66 -3.92
CA LEU A 119 17.70 -0.43 -3.00
C LEU A 119 18.66 -1.62 -3.17
N ILE A 120 18.97 -2.01 -4.41
CA ILE A 120 19.92 -3.10 -4.71
C ILE A 120 21.31 -2.76 -4.15
N ARG A 121 21.79 -1.51 -4.32
CA ARG A 121 23.08 -1.08 -3.78
C ARG A 121 23.12 -1.03 -2.24
N ASN A 122 21.96 -1.06 -1.59
CA ASN A 122 21.81 -1.05 -0.14
C ASN A 122 21.26 -2.36 0.42
N ASP A 123 21.56 -3.47 -0.26
CA ASP A 123 21.30 -4.85 0.16
C ASP A 123 19.82 -5.20 0.38
N PHE A 124 18.90 -4.44 -0.21
CA PHE A 124 17.51 -4.84 -0.27
C PHE A 124 17.32 -5.98 -1.27
N VAL A 125 16.56 -6.98 -0.88
CA VAL A 125 16.30 -8.18 -1.68
C VAL A 125 14.99 -8.01 -2.45
N HIS A 126 15.02 -8.27 -3.76
CA HIS A 126 13.80 -8.36 -4.57
C HIS A 126 13.05 -9.64 -4.22
N ASN A 127 11.79 -9.51 -3.80
CA ASN A 127 10.97 -10.65 -3.37
C ASN A 127 10.02 -11.13 -4.47
N LEU A 128 9.26 -10.19 -5.05
CA LEU A 128 8.24 -10.45 -6.06
C LEU A 128 7.90 -9.14 -6.80
N ASP A 129 7.06 -9.23 -7.81
CA ASP A 129 6.50 -8.06 -8.49
C ASP A 129 5.02 -7.89 -8.11
N ILE A 130 4.58 -6.63 -7.95
CA ILE A 130 3.17 -6.28 -8.09
C ILE A 130 2.89 -6.15 -9.58
N ILE A 131 1.88 -6.85 -10.06
CA ILE A 131 1.44 -6.79 -11.45
C ILE A 131 0.06 -6.21 -11.56
N MET A 132 -0.19 -5.45 -12.64
CA MET A 132 -1.47 -4.81 -12.88
C MET A 132 -2.28 -5.59 -13.91
N LEU A 133 -3.57 -5.75 -13.62
CA LEU A 133 -4.56 -6.26 -14.56
C LEU A 133 -5.65 -5.23 -14.77
N GLU A 134 -6.29 -5.29 -15.94
CA GLU A 134 -7.33 -4.38 -16.34
C GLU A 134 -8.52 -5.13 -16.94
N TRP A 135 -9.71 -4.72 -16.54
CA TRP A 135 -10.96 -5.11 -17.15
C TRP A 135 -11.49 -3.93 -18.00
N LYS A 136 -11.72 -4.19 -19.28
CA LYS A 136 -12.33 -3.28 -20.25
C LYS A 136 -13.54 -3.98 -20.88
N GLY A 137 -14.48 -4.36 -20.06
CA GLY A 137 -15.60 -5.18 -20.54
C GLY A 137 -16.80 -4.38 -20.97
N ILE A 138 -17.32 -4.70 -22.14
CA ILE A 138 -18.65 -4.29 -22.56
C ILE A 138 -19.70 -5.10 -21.78
N ASN A 139 -19.44 -6.38 -21.54
CA ASN A 139 -20.34 -7.29 -20.84
C ASN A 139 -19.80 -7.57 -19.43
N ALA A 140 -20.52 -7.10 -18.40
CA ALA A 140 -20.24 -7.51 -17.04
C ALA A 140 -20.44 -9.01 -16.89
N PRO A 141 -19.50 -9.73 -16.24
CA PRO A 141 -19.74 -11.11 -15.89
C PRO A 141 -20.97 -11.15 -14.99
N GLN A 142 -21.90 -12.06 -15.29
CA GLN A 142 -23.06 -12.27 -14.43
C GLN A 142 -22.59 -12.87 -13.10
N PRO A 143 -22.97 -12.27 -11.95
CA PRO A 143 -22.65 -12.84 -10.68
C PRO A 143 -23.39 -14.18 -10.56
N LEU A 144 -22.63 -15.28 -10.41
CA LEU A 144 -23.24 -16.54 -10.04
C LEU A 144 -23.61 -16.44 -8.56
N PRO A 145 -24.89 -16.64 -8.19
CA PRO A 145 -25.27 -16.62 -6.79
C PRO A 145 -24.53 -17.71 -6.01
N VAL A 146 -24.14 -17.39 -4.80
CA VAL A 146 -23.59 -18.34 -3.84
C VAL A 146 -24.66 -18.51 -2.76
N ASP A 147 -25.15 -19.73 -2.60
CA ASP A 147 -26.25 -20.03 -1.69
C ASP A 147 -25.94 -19.54 -0.28
N GLY A 148 -26.92 -18.84 0.31
CA GLY A 148 -26.82 -18.30 1.65
C GLY A 148 -25.89 -17.09 1.81
N VAL A 149 -25.37 -16.51 0.71
CA VAL A 149 -24.49 -15.33 0.75
C VAL A 149 -25.19 -14.11 0.17
N LYS A 150 -25.10 -12.99 0.89
CA LYS A 150 -25.58 -11.69 0.47
C LYS A 150 -24.42 -10.71 0.37
N VAL A 151 -24.38 -9.88 -0.69
CA VAL A 151 -23.45 -8.76 -0.83
C VAL A 151 -24.19 -7.44 -0.56
N ARG A 152 -23.66 -6.64 0.38
CA ARG A 152 -24.22 -5.33 0.73
C ARG A 152 -23.13 -4.26 0.81
N ALA A 153 -23.54 -3.00 0.87
CA ALA A 153 -22.61 -1.91 1.17
C ALA A 153 -21.97 -2.11 2.56
N MET A 154 -20.67 -1.83 2.63
CA MET A 154 -19.92 -1.81 3.89
C MET A 154 -20.35 -0.59 4.72
N GLN A 155 -20.48 -0.77 6.02
CA GLN A 155 -20.77 0.27 6.99
C GLN A 155 -19.56 0.48 7.92
N ALA A 156 -19.51 1.60 8.63
CA ALA A 156 -18.43 1.86 9.59
C ALA A 156 -18.36 0.78 10.70
N ASP A 157 -19.51 0.28 11.14
CA ASP A 157 -19.60 -0.76 12.17
C ASP A 157 -19.08 -2.14 11.69
N ASP A 158 -18.84 -2.32 10.37
CA ASP A 158 -18.24 -3.54 9.85
C ASP A 158 -16.71 -3.56 10.01
N LEU A 159 -16.06 -2.40 10.21
CA LEU A 159 -14.63 -2.22 10.02
C LEU A 159 -13.78 -3.08 10.97
N GLU A 160 -14.20 -3.29 12.21
CA GLU A 160 -13.49 -4.16 13.15
C GLU A 160 -13.44 -5.60 12.63
N VAL A 161 -14.59 -6.15 12.20
CA VAL A 161 -14.68 -7.49 11.64
C VAL A 161 -13.96 -7.58 10.29
N VAL A 162 -13.98 -6.53 9.49
CA VAL A 162 -13.23 -6.44 8.22
C VAL A 162 -11.73 -6.46 8.48
N ALA A 163 -11.24 -5.78 9.53
CA ALA A 163 -9.82 -5.81 9.91
C ALA A 163 -9.37 -7.20 10.36
N GLU A 164 -10.19 -7.90 11.14
CA GLU A 164 -9.93 -9.29 11.51
C GLU A 164 -9.89 -10.21 10.28
N LEU A 165 -10.85 -10.05 9.35
CA LEU A 165 -10.90 -10.83 8.12
C LEU A 165 -9.67 -10.55 7.25
N ASP A 166 -9.24 -9.29 7.16
CA ASP A 166 -8.02 -8.89 6.44
C ASP A 166 -6.78 -9.55 7.04
N ALA A 167 -6.64 -9.53 8.37
CA ALA A 167 -5.53 -10.15 9.07
C ALA A 167 -5.46 -11.67 8.89
N PHE A 168 -6.61 -12.34 8.73
CA PHE A 168 -6.66 -13.77 8.39
C PHE A 168 -6.38 -14.07 6.92
N ALA A 169 -6.74 -13.15 6.03
CA ALA A 169 -6.63 -13.38 4.58
C ALA A 169 -5.24 -13.07 4.02
N PHE A 170 -4.44 -12.23 4.71
CA PHE A 170 -3.14 -11.76 4.23
C PHE A 170 -2.01 -12.03 5.23
N SER A 171 -0.81 -12.24 4.72
CA SER A 171 0.39 -12.27 5.55
C SER A 171 0.68 -10.88 6.16
N PRO A 172 1.42 -10.79 7.27
CA PRO A 172 1.65 -9.54 8.00
C PRO A 172 2.11 -8.37 7.12
N LEU A 173 2.96 -8.64 6.11
CA LEU A 173 3.45 -7.61 5.18
C LEU A 173 2.30 -6.92 4.40
N TRP A 174 1.22 -7.63 4.14
CA TRP A 174 0.14 -7.18 3.27
C TRP A 174 -1.16 -6.87 4.02
N GLN A 175 -1.16 -6.91 5.34
CA GLN A 175 -2.35 -6.61 6.15
C GLN A 175 -2.67 -5.12 6.15
N ASN A 176 -3.96 -4.80 6.17
CA ASN A 176 -4.45 -3.46 6.45
C ASN A 176 -4.99 -3.43 7.89
N PRO A 177 -4.34 -2.73 8.83
CA PRO A 177 -4.88 -2.56 10.17
C PRO A 177 -6.16 -1.71 10.16
N LEU A 178 -6.91 -1.75 11.28
CA LEU A 178 -8.20 -1.05 11.41
C LEU A 178 -8.11 0.43 11.01
N ASP A 179 -7.09 1.14 11.48
CA ASP A 179 -6.90 2.56 11.20
C ASP A 179 -6.64 2.88 9.71
N ALA A 180 -6.04 1.95 8.97
CA ALA A 180 -5.90 2.04 7.51
C ALA A 180 -7.26 1.84 6.82
N LEU A 181 -8.08 0.89 7.30
CA LEU A 181 -9.42 0.63 6.77
C LEU A 181 -10.40 1.78 7.09
N GLU A 182 -10.29 2.40 8.27
CA GLU A 182 -11.01 3.62 8.63
C GLU A 182 -10.69 4.79 7.69
N LYS A 183 -9.45 4.90 7.23
CA LYS A 183 -9.03 5.88 6.21
C LYS A 183 -9.50 5.50 4.82
N ALA A 184 -9.56 4.20 4.50
CA ALA A 184 -9.96 3.69 3.19
C ALA A 184 -11.45 3.90 2.90
N LEU A 185 -12.32 3.64 3.89
CA LEU A 185 -13.78 3.65 3.69
C LEU A 185 -14.31 4.99 3.17
N PRO A 186 -13.96 6.16 3.73
CA PRO A 186 -14.42 7.45 3.19
C PRO A 186 -13.85 7.80 1.81
N GLN A 187 -12.74 7.21 1.40
CA GLN A 187 -12.14 7.41 0.08
C GLN A 187 -12.70 6.45 -0.98
N ALA A 188 -13.49 5.45 -0.54
CA ALA A 188 -14.02 4.44 -1.44
C ALA A 188 -15.15 4.97 -2.33
N THR A 189 -15.08 4.68 -3.62
CA THR A 189 -16.20 4.86 -4.56
C THR A 189 -17.23 3.73 -4.42
N ALA A 190 -16.73 2.54 -4.06
CA ALA A 190 -17.53 1.37 -3.71
C ALA A 190 -16.80 0.55 -2.66
N ALA A 191 -17.46 0.27 -1.54
CA ALA A 191 -17.02 -0.67 -0.54
C ALA A 191 -18.18 -1.61 -0.22
N THR A 192 -17.93 -2.93 -0.26
CA THR A 192 -18.96 -3.94 -0.01
C THR A 192 -18.42 -5.07 0.85
N VAL A 193 -19.31 -5.69 1.61
CA VAL A 193 -19.08 -6.90 2.36
C VAL A 193 -19.98 -8.03 1.83
N ALA A 194 -19.48 -9.26 1.87
CA ALA A 194 -20.24 -10.47 1.66
C ALA A 194 -20.46 -11.17 3.00
N GLU A 195 -21.70 -11.51 3.32
CA GLU A 195 -22.09 -12.14 4.57
C GLU A 195 -22.87 -13.42 4.34
N ASP A 196 -22.65 -14.44 5.19
CA ASP A 196 -23.45 -15.65 5.30
C ASP A 196 -24.03 -15.76 6.71
N ALA A 197 -24.68 -16.88 7.03
CA ALA A 197 -25.29 -17.11 8.34
C ALA A 197 -24.29 -17.05 9.52
N ARG A 198 -22.98 -17.11 9.25
CA ARG A 198 -21.90 -17.07 10.26
C ARG A 198 -21.25 -15.69 10.38
N GLY A 199 -21.70 -14.71 9.59
CA GLY A 199 -21.16 -13.34 9.56
C GLY A 199 -20.40 -13.00 8.28
N LEU A 200 -19.47 -12.04 8.35
CA LEU A 200 -18.71 -11.59 7.17
C LEU A 200 -17.74 -12.65 6.67
N VAL A 201 -17.81 -12.94 5.37
CA VAL A 201 -17.00 -13.96 4.69
C VAL A 201 -16.08 -13.37 3.63
N GLY A 202 -16.24 -12.09 3.29
CA GLY A 202 -15.38 -11.38 2.34
C GLY A 202 -15.74 -9.92 2.24
N TYR A 203 -14.82 -9.12 1.66
CA TYR A 203 -15.05 -7.70 1.41
C TYR A 203 -14.24 -7.20 0.23
N GLN A 204 -14.61 -6.05 -0.30
CA GLN A 204 -13.81 -5.29 -1.24
C GLN A 204 -13.90 -3.79 -0.95
N ILE A 205 -12.82 -3.05 -1.30
CA ILE A 205 -12.76 -1.59 -1.34
C ILE A 205 -12.22 -1.17 -2.70
N SER A 206 -12.90 -0.23 -3.34
CA SER A 206 -12.53 0.29 -4.66
C SER A 206 -12.60 1.80 -4.69
N THR A 207 -11.66 2.41 -5.39
CA THR A 207 -11.63 3.85 -5.69
C THR A 207 -11.96 4.09 -7.15
N ALA A 208 -12.30 5.33 -7.51
CA ALA A 208 -12.45 5.74 -8.89
C ALA A 208 -11.99 7.19 -9.09
N ASN A 209 -11.55 7.46 -10.30
CA ASN A 209 -11.20 8.78 -10.80
C ASN A 209 -11.81 8.95 -12.22
N PRO A 210 -11.64 10.10 -12.91
CA PRO A 210 -12.18 10.30 -14.26
C PRO A 210 -11.68 9.29 -15.31
N PHE A 211 -10.60 8.57 -15.07
CA PHE A 211 -10.01 7.59 -16.01
C PHE A 211 -10.46 6.15 -15.77
N GLY A 212 -11.18 5.89 -14.68
CA GLY A 212 -11.67 4.56 -14.32
C GLY A 212 -11.67 4.28 -12.84
N ALA A 213 -11.91 3.03 -12.48
CA ALA A 213 -11.89 2.55 -11.11
C ALA A 213 -10.68 1.64 -10.85
N HIS A 214 -10.34 1.49 -9.58
CA HIS A 214 -9.32 0.57 -9.09
C HIS A 214 -9.88 -0.27 -7.95
N LEU A 215 -9.81 -1.60 -8.07
CA LEU A 215 -10.07 -2.52 -6.98
C LEU A 215 -8.82 -2.54 -6.08
N ALA A 216 -8.87 -1.74 -5.03
CA ALA A 216 -7.72 -1.54 -4.15
C ALA A 216 -7.55 -2.68 -3.14
N ARG A 217 -8.66 -3.30 -2.72
CA ARG A 217 -8.63 -4.42 -1.78
C ARG A 217 -9.75 -5.42 -2.06
N LEU A 218 -9.40 -6.70 -2.02
CA LEU A 218 -10.36 -7.82 -2.07
C LEU A 218 -9.85 -8.92 -1.15
N ALA A 219 -10.68 -9.34 -0.21
CA ALA A 219 -10.40 -10.48 0.64
C ALA A 219 -11.59 -11.40 0.78
N VAL A 220 -11.30 -12.69 0.92
CA VAL A 220 -12.26 -13.74 1.26
C VAL A 220 -11.65 -14.55 2.40
N ARG A 221 -12.41 -14.73 3.48
CA ARG A 221 -12.00 -15.51 4.64
C ARG A 221 -11.50 -16.91 4.22
N PRO A 222 -10.35 -17.39 4.72
CA PRO A 222 -9.71 -18.61 4.22
C PRO A 222 -10.62 -19.84 4.19
N ASP A 223 -11.45 -20.05 5.22
CA ASP A 223 -12.40 -21.17 5.31
C ASP A 223 -13.62 -21.05 4.37
N ALA A 224 -13.82 -19.88 3.79
CA ALA A 224 -14.90 -19.59 2.83
C ALA A 224 -14.40 -19.51 1.37
N GLN A 225 -13.11 -19.64 1.13
CA GLN A 225 -12.53 -19.61 -0.22
C GLN A 225 -12.98 -20.84 -1.06
N ARG A 226 -12.74 -20.76 -2.39
CA ARG A 226 -13.10 -21.79 -3.39
C ARG A 226 -14.60 -22.07 -3.53
N ARG A 227 -15.47 -21.25 -2.93
CA ARG A 227 -16.93 -21.31 -3.04
C ARG A 227 -17.51 -20.33 -4.08
N GLY A 228 -16.67 -19.62 -4.85
CA GLY A 228 -17.10 -18.63 -5.82
C GLY A 228 -17.27 -17.21 -5.27
N LEU A 229 -17.01 -16.97 -3.98
CA LEU A 229 -17.22 -15.68 -3.31
C LEU A 229 -16.41 -14.53 -3.94
N GLY A 230 -15.15 -14.77 -4.28
CA GLY A 230 -14.34 -13.75 -4.97
C GLY A 230 -14.96 -13.35 -6.30
N SER A 231 -15.47 -14.30 -7.09
CA SER A 231 -16.16 -14.01 -8.36
C SER A 231 -17.47 -13.25 -8.14
N LEU A 232 -18.23 -13.60 -7.09
CA LEU A 232 -19.47 -12.91 -6.72
C LEU A 232 -19.19 -11.43 -6.38
N ILE A 233 -18.21 -11.18 -5.51
CA ILE A 233 -17.85 -9.82 -5.06
C ILE A 233 -17.33 -8.97 -6.24
N VAL A 234 -16.46 -9.52 -7.10
CA VAL A 234 -15.94 -8.81 -8.27
C VAL A 234 -17.04 -8.53 -9.30
N ALA A 235 -17.96 -9.48 -9.53
CA ALA A 235 -19.08 -9.26 -10.44
C ALA A 235 -20.05 -8.20 -9.91
N ASP A 236 -20.38 -8.22 -8.62
CA ASP A 236 -21.17 -7.16 -7.95
C ASP A 236 -20.51 -5.79 -8.09
N LEU A 237 -19.21 -5.71 -7.86
CA LEU A 237 -18.43 -4.47 -8.05
C LEU A 237 -18.54 -3.96 -9.49
N ILE A 238 -18.27 -4.81 -10.49
CA ILE A 238 -18.34 -4.43 -11.90
C ILE A 238 -19.74 -3.92 -12.24
N GLN A 239 -20.79 -4.57 -11.76
CA GLN A 239 -22.18 -4.13 -12.00
C GLN A 239 -22.46 -2.76 -11.37
N ARG A 240 -22.02 -2.52 -10.13
CA ARG A 240 -22.14 -1.22 -9.45
C ARG A 240 -21.41 -0.10 -10.19
N LEU A 241 -20.20 -0.38 -10.67
CA LEU A 241 -19.39 0.58 -11.43
C LEU A 241 -20.02 0.89 -12.78
N LYS A 242 -20.55 -0.11 -13.50
CA LYS A 242 -21.28 0.10 -14.76
C LYS A 242 -22.51 0.99 -14.55
N ASN A 243 -23.26 0.77 -13.49
CA ASN A 243 -24.42 1.61 -13.15
C ASN A 243 -24.04 3.08 -12.86
N LYS A 244 -22.76 3.33 -12.53
CA LYS A 244 -22.17 4.68 -12.38
C LYS A 244 -21.48 5.18 -13.65
N GLY A 245 -21.58 4.46 -14.78
CA GLY A 245 -20.95 4.83 -16.05
C GLY A 245 -19.45 4.55 -16.13
N VAL A 246 -18.87 3.80 -15.18
CA VAL A 246 -17.46 3.44 -15.18
C VAL A 246 -17.27 2.16 -16.01
N ALA A 247 -16.45 2.26 -17.07
CA ALA A 247 -16.23 1.17 -18.04
C ALA A 247 -14.84 0.51 -17.91
N ARG A 248 -13.99 1.00 -17.00
CA ARG A 248 -12.63 0.54 -16.81
C ARG A 248 -12.38 0.24 -15.35
N LEU A 249 -11.86 -0.96 -15.04
CA LEU A 249 -11.50 -1.37 -13.67
C LEU A 249 -10.10 -1.98 -13.71
N THR A 250 -9.19 -1.44 -12.93
CA THR A 250 -7.85 -2.01 -12.71
C THR A 250 -7.78 -2.72 -11.35
N VAL A 251 -6.83 -3.64 -11.23
CA VAL A 251 -6.49 -4.30 -9.97
C VAL A 251 -5.00 -4.64 -9.96
N ASN A 252 -4.39 -4.53 -8.79
CA ASN A 252 -3.03 -5.00 -8.54
C ASN A 252 -3.05 -6.30 -7.75
N THR A 253 -2.08 -7.19 -8.01
CA THR A 253 -1.84 -8.37 -7.18
C THR A 253 -0.37 -8.76 -7.24
N GLN A 254 0.08 -9.57 -6.29
CA GLN A 254 1.41 -10.16 -6.31
C GLN A 254 1.55 -11.13 -7.48
N SER A 255 2.72 -11.17 -8.11
CA SER A 255 3.01 -12.01 -9.27
C SER A 255 2.90 -13.52 -8.97
N ASP A 256 3.06 -13.92 -7.72
CA ASP A 256 2.95 -15.28 -7.21
C ASP A 256 1.56 -15.62 -6.62
N ASN A 257 0.63 -14.68 -6.57
CA ASN A 257 -0.73 -14.90 -6.09
C ASN A 257 -1.60 -15.59 -7.17
N HIS A 258 -1.34 -16.88 -7.39
CA HIS A 258 -2.01 -17.67 -8.42
C HIS A 258 -3.54 -17.70 -8.26
N ALA A 259 -4.05 -17.67 -7.02
CA ALA A 259 -5.49 -17.68 -6.76
C ALA A 259 -6.17 -16.40 -7.25
N SER A 260 -5.60 -15.22 -6.94
CA SER A 260 -6.09 -13.93 -7.43
C SER A 260 -5.97 -13.82 -8.94
N LEU A 261 -4.83 -14.27 -9.52
CA LEU A 261 -4.63 -14.27 -10.96
C LEU A 261 -5.66 -15.14 -11.69
N ALA A 262 -5.97 -16.32 -11.17
CA ALA A 262 -7.00 -17.18 -11.73
C ALA A 262 -8.39 -16.55 -11.63
N LEU A 263 -8.71 -15.91 -10.50
CA LEU A 263 -9.95 -15.17 -10.30
C LEU A 263 -10.09 -14.04 -11.33
N TYR A 264 -9.12 -13.17 -11.44
CA TYR A 264 -9.21 -12.00 -12.33
C TYR A 264 -9.26 -12.40 -13.80
N ARG A 265 -8.49 -13.41 -14.23
CA ARG A 265 -8.59 -13.95 -15.60
C ARG A 265 -9.98 -14.51 -15.88
N LYS A 266 -10.56 -15.28 -14.94
CA LYS A 266 -11.93 -15.78 -15.05
C LYS A 266 -12.96 -14.65 -15.16
N MET A 267 -12.72 -13.51 -14.50
CA MET A 267 -13.59 -12.34 -14.55
C MET A 267 -13.36 -11.44 -15.78
N GLY A 268 -12.47 -11.85 -16.69
CA GLY A 268 -12.19 -11.14 -17.94
C GLY A 268 -11.15 -10.02 -17.82
N PHE A 269 -10.35 -9.98 -16.76
CA PHE A 269 -9.21 -9.09 -16.65
C PHE A 269 -8.02 -9.62 -17.47
N VAL A 270 -7.27 -8.70 -18.06
CA VAL A 270 -6.05 -8.97 -18.80
C VAL A 270 -4.87 -8.23 -18.17
N LEU A 271 -3.67 -8.81 -18.27
CA LEU A 271 -2.44 -8.16 -17.82
C LEU A 271 -2.19 -6.89 -18.65
N THR A 272 -1.83 -5.79 -18.00
CA THR A 272 -1.43 -4.55 -18.68
C THR A 272 0.02 -4.57 -19.14
N GLY A 273 0.84 -5.45 -18.57
CA GLY A 273 2.30 -5.50 -18.76
C GLY A 273 3.05 -4.65 -17.70
N GLU A 274 2.38 -3.82 -16.93
CA GLU A 274 3.01 -3.05 -15.86
C GLU A 274 3.40 -3.96 -14.68
N LYS A 275 4.62 -3.74 -14.19
CA LYS A 275 5.21 -4.47 -13.04
C LYS A 275 5.93 -3.49 -12.14
N PHE A 276 5.79 -3.70 -10.85
CA PHE A 276 6.42 -2.90 -9.81
C PHE A 276 7.13 -3.84 -8.83
N PRO A 277 8.48 -3.90 -8.85
CA PRO A 277 9.22 -4.80 -7.97
C PRO A 277 9.07 -4.40 -6.51
N VAL A 278 8.91 -5.41 -5.66
CA VAL A 278 8.87 -5.29 -4.21
C VAL A 278 10.19 -5.71 -3.64
N TYR A 279 10.82 -4.82 -2.92
CA TYR A 279 12.07 -5.06 -2.21
C TYR A 279 11.83 -5.09 -0.71
N SER A 280 12.61 -5.89 0.00
CA SER A 280 12.61 -5.87 1.45
C SER A 280 14.02 -5.98 2.03
N PHE A 281 14.14 -5.49 3.26
CA PHE A 281 15.32 -5.60 4.11
C PHE A 281 14.90 -6.07 5.50
N SER A 282 15.54 -7.12 6.01
CA SER A 282 15.28 -7.62 7.36
C SER A 282 16.19 -6.91 8.36
N VAL A 283 15.61 -6.14 9.25
CA VAL A 283 16.31 -5.51 10.38
C VAL A 283 16.08 -6.39 11.62
N PRO A 284 17.11 -7.07 12.13
CA PRO A 284 16.98 -7.90 13.33
C PRO A 284 16.73 -7.03 14.57
N PRO A 285 16.22 -7.61 15.68
CA PRO A 285 16.21 -6.92 16.96
C PRO A 285 17.66 -6.68 17.45
N SER A 286 17.85 -5.64 18.27
CA SER A 286 19.10 -5.48 19.01
C SER A 286 19.23 -6.57 20.07
N ASP A 287 20.42 -7.12 20.22
CA ASP A 287 20.77 -8.07 21.29
C ASP A 287 20.53 -7.50 22.70
#